data_611941033f99739d8e803b13566a9c59
#
_entry.id   611941033f99739d8e803b13566a9c59
#
_cell.length_a   1.000
_cell.length_b   1.000
_cell.length_c   1.000
_cell.angle_alpha   90.00
_cell.angle_beta   90.00
_cell.angle_gamma   90.00
#
_symmetry.space_group_name_H-M   'P 1'
#
loop_
_entity.id
_entity.type
_entity.pdbx_description
1 polymer ?
#
loop_
_entity_poly.entity_id
_entity_poly.type
_entity_poly.pdbx_seq_one_letter_code
_entity_poly.pdbx_strand_id
1 'polypeptide(L)'
;KNLSTITVVTAEEIAKASTGGDVFALPTAGTMEAPESSLRDLLDRERAKARKEKGPGGDGGNASGDKPAGGAAGGGASRFQSGHVGYNVTETELAELAKEIEAESTRDNTTYLLDMLTAILASEKSAAILTKLLDLWGNVLDSLTAQGKWVVLDSVLGLLHVTAEVRPDLGEDQKTQLAALLDSLGRPERMKMIEAYLNRTPGATTEGLPAVLLSMTSAAVPALCALLANLETPAHQTIAAEALEALAKDQPDPLLRGLTDRRPRYVKNLLTILLKWNDPRFADAIEKLVRYPDIQVRKEVIRAIGIFRPNGNGMKLIAFMHDAEESVRFAALKLLMTGQYKASYSAWSPLISADTFMDRTLSEKRAVFLAMRATSGDEVIPYFESLFTEWSWTNRKKKEELAAIAAEVLGKLASPAALMALELGQKKGGASVRQACTAALAQAQRQQQLKQAAS
;
A
#
# COMPACT_ATOMS: atom_id res chain seq x y z
N LYS A 1 30.56 41.56 24.06
CA LYS A 1 30.81 42.05 22.70
C LYS A 1 29.47 42.30 22.03
N ASN A 2 29.28 43.52 21.61
CA ASN A 2 28.11 44.21 21.10
C ASN A 2 27.13 43.35 20.29
N LEU A 3 25.89 43.20 20.78
CA LEU A 3 24.68 42.78 20.07
C LEU A 3 24.08 43.93 19.22
N SER A 4 24.90 44.83 18.65
CA SER A 4 24.40 45.99 17.91
C SER A 4 24.40 45.86 16.40
N THR A 5 24.47 44.65 15.86
CA THR A 5 24.33 44.43 14.42
C THR A 5 23.49 43.17 14.14
N ILE A 6 22.19 43.25 14.44
CA ILE A 6 21.22 42.44 13.73
C ILE A 6 21.04 43.14 12.38
N THR A 7 21.75 42.69 11.38
CA THR A 7 21.52 43.13 9.99
C THR A 7 20.22 42.45 9.57
N VAL A 8 19.14 43.23 9.51
CA VAL A 8 17.88 42.77 8.93
C VAL A 8 18.18 42.61 7.44
N VAL A 9 18.45 41.40 7.01
CA VAL A 9 18.57 41.04 5.60
C VAL A 9 17.19 41.20 4.98
N THR A 10 17.04 42.10 4.06
CA THR A 10 15.74 42.36 3.40
C THR A 10 15.38 41.16 2.51
N ALA A 11 14.08 40.95 2.27
CA ALA A 11 13.58 39.87 1.39
C ALA A 11 14.21 39.95 -0.03
N GLU A 12 14.67 41.13 -0.46
CA GLU A 12 15.39 41.32 -1.73
C GLU A 12 16.82 40.78 -1.71
N GLU A 13 17.50 40.80 -0.56
CA GLU A 13 18.85 40.26 -0.42
C GLU A 13 18.82 38.71 -0.37
N ILE A 14 17.77 38.15 0.24
CA ILE A 14 17.51 36.70 0.22
C ILE A 14 17.17 36.26 -1.22
N ALA A 15 16.35 37.00 -1.94
CA ALA A 15 16.00 36.71 -3.34
C ALA A 15 17.21 36.81 -4.29
N LYS A 16 18.14 37.75 -4.06
CA LYS A 16 19.39 37.85 -4.82
C LYS A 16 20.36 36.70 -4.50
N ALA A 17 20.41 36.21 -3.30
CA ALA A 17 21.21 35.05 -2.92
C ALA A 17 20.70 33.74 -3.57
N SER A 18 19.40 33.64 -3.86
CA SER A 18 18.79 32.47 -4.48
C SER A 18 18.95 32.38 -6.01
N THR A 19 19.36 33.47 -6.69
CA THR A 19 19.58 33.49 -8.14
C THR A 19 21.02 33.22 -8.57
N GLY A 20 21.97 33.17 -7.63
CA GLY A 20 23.36 32.74 -7.89
C GLY A 20 23.51 31.28 -7.51
N GLY A 21 23.76 30.42 -8.48
CA GLY A 21 23.96 28.98 -8.24
C GLY A 21 24.95 28.70 -7.10
N ASP A 22 24.71 27.62 -6.34
CA ASP A 22 25.55 27.02 -5.30
C ASP A 22 25.49 27.54 -3.86
N VAL A 23 24.47 28.25 -3.43
CA VAL A 23 24.39 28.65 -2.00
C VAL A 23 23.73 27.59 -1.10
N PHE A 24 23.15 26.53 -1.63
CA PHE A 24 22.56 25.42 -0.86
C PHE A 24 23.27 24.08 -1.04
N ALA A 25 24.58 24.08 -1.24
CA ALA A 25 25.37 22.88 -0.99
C ALA A 25 25.54 22.72 0.53
N LEU A 26 24.56 22.08 1.19
CA LEU A 26 24.73 21.64 2.57
C LEU A 26 25.88 20.62 2.64
N PRO A 27 26.81 20.74 3.59
CA PRO A 27 27.91 19.80 3.71
C PRO A 27 27.38 18.40 3.96
N THR A 28 27.71 17.49 3.04
CA THR A 28 27.54 16.06 3.22
C THR A 28 28.52 15.60 4.28
N ALA A 29 28.09 15.41 5.51
CA ALA A 29 28.74 14.49 6.44
C ALA A 29 27.98 14.38 7.78
N GLY A 30 27.76 13.17 8.20
CA GLY A 30 27.54 12.81 9.59
C GLY A 30 26.09 12.55 9.93
N THR A 31 25.77 11.29 10.12
CA THR A 31 24.63 10.80 10.86
C THR A 31 24.52 11.52 12.20
N MET A 32 23.63 12.49 12.29
CA MET A 32 23.12 13.04 13.54
C MET A 32 21.62 12.96 13.52
N GLU A 33 21.08 12.23 14.47
CA GLU A 33 19.67 12.19 14.80
C GLU A 33 19.21 13.62 15.08
N ALA A 34 18.32 14.15 14.25
CA ALA A 34 17.69 15.43 14.53
C ALA A 34 16.82 15.27 15.79
N PRO A 35 16.89 16.18 16.79
CA PRO A 35 16.02 16.10 17.92
C PRO A 35 14.58 16.40 17.46
N GLU A 36 13.76 15.35 17.37
CA GLU A 36 12.31 15.42 17.06
C GLU A 36 11.54 16.34 17.99
N SER A 37 12.14 16.72 19.13
CA SER A 37 11.49 17.49 20.19
C SER A 37 11.22 18.94 19.84
N SER A 38 12.08 19.63 19.09
CA SER A 38 11.99 21.10 18.99
C SER A 38 10.83 21.61 18.12
N LEU A 39 10.50 20.93 17.01
CA LEU A 39 9.36 21.31 16.16
C LEU A 39 8.02 20.92 16.79
N ARG A 40 7.95 19.76 17.46
CA ARG A 40 6.77 19.37 18.25
C ARG A 40 6.54 20.30 19.43
N ASP A 41 7.59 20.69 20.14
CA ASP A 41 7.52 21.60 21.27
C ASP A 41 7.06 23.01 20.84
N LEU A 42 7.47 23.50 19.65
CA LEU A 42 6.95 24.74 19.08
C LEU A 42 5.48 24.63 18.70
N LEU A 43 5.06 23.55 18.07
CA LEU A 43 3.65 23.28 17.75
C LEU A 43 2.78 23.19 19.00
N ASP A 44 3.27 22.57 20.06
CA ASP A 44 2.54 22.44 21.33
C ASP A 44 2.51 23.75 22.10
N ARG A 45 3.57 24.57 22.04
CA ARG A 45 3.59 25.93 22.60
C ARG A 45 2.60 26.85 21.88
N GLU A 46 2.51 26.82 20.56
CA GLU A 46 1.53 27.63 19.81
C GLU A 46 0.10 27.14 20.02
N ARG A 47 -0.13 25.82 20.09
CA ARG A 47 -1.43 25.26 20.52
C ARG A 47 -1.82 25.67 21.94
N ALA A 48 -0.86 25.75 22.86
CA ALA A 48 -1.09 26.17 24.24
C ALA A 48 -1.40 27.68 24.32
N LYS A 49 -0.74 28.54 23.49
CA LYS A 49 -1.05 29.98 23.40
C LYS A 49 -2.45 30.20 22.82
N ALA A 50 -2.78 29.54 21.72
CA ALA A 50 -4.10 29.63 21.09
C ALA A 50 -5.24 29.17 22.01
N ARG A 51 -4.99 28.20 22.91
CA ARG A 51 -5.93 27.81 23.97
C ARG A 51 -6.06 28.85 25.08
N LYS A 52 -4.99 29.60 25.42
CA LYS A 52 -5.03 30.64 26.44
C LYS A 52 -5.76 31.91 25.98
N GLU A 53 -5.67 32.23 24.67
CA GLU A 53 -6.39 33.38 24.11
C GLU A 53 -7.89 33.12 23.88
N LYS A 54 -8.34 31.88 23.87
CA LYS A 54 -9.77 31.48 23.82
C LYS A 54 -10.37 31.15 25.19
N GLY A 55 -9.82 31.63 26.29
CA GLY A 55 -10.35 31.40 27.64
C GLY A 55 -11.69 32.11 27.88
N PRO A 56 -12.69 31.41 28.41
CA PRO A 56 -13.95 32.00 28.81
C PRO A 56 -13.77 32.79 30.09
N GLY A 57 -14.40 33.96 30.12
CA GLY A 57 -14.50 34.75 31.32
C GLY A 57 -15.32 34.08 32.43
N GLY A 58 -15.01 34.42 33.63
CA GLY A 58 -15.97 34.34 34.75
C GLY A 58 -15.53 33.47 35.92
N ASP A 59 -15.30 34.21 36.95
CA ASP A 59 -15.79 34.09 38.32
C ASP A 59 -14.87 33.53 39.41
N GLY A 60 -14.62 34.38 40.25
CA GLY A 60 -14.55 34.64 41.66
C GLY A 60 -14.06 33.52 42.62
N GLY A 61 -13.20 33.90 43.57
CA GLY A 61 -13.10 33.16 44.82
C GLY A 61 -11.75 33.19 45.54
N ASN A 62 -11.57 34.19 46.28
CA ASN A 62 -10.80 34.45 47.51
C ASN A 62 -10.34 33.24 48.34
N ALA A 63 -9.09 33.25 48.86
CA ALA A 63 -8.70 33.16 50.28
C ALA A 63 -7.21 32.79 50.45
N SER A 64 -6.47 33.70 50.92
CA SER A 64 -5.68 33.81 52.17
C SER A 64 -4.93 32.59 52.68
N GLY A 65 -3.65 32.84 53.00
CA GLY A 65 -3.06 32.30 54.24
C GLY A 65 -1.73 31.58 54.08
N ASP A 66 -0.73 32.23 54.47
CA ASP A 66 0.24 31.96 55.53
C ASP A 66 1.68 31.64 55.11
N LYS A 67 2.58 32.50 55.65
CA LYS A 67 4.02 32.27 55.80
C LYS A 67 4.25 31.45 57.08
N PRO A 68 5.38 30.75 57.26
CA PRO A 68 6.57 31.45 57.76
C PRO A 68 7.94 30.92 57.33
N ALA A 69 8.86 31.86 57.27
CA ALA A 69 10.25 32.00 57.70
C ALA A 69 11.15 30.78 58.00
N GLY A 70 12.40 30.91 57.50
CA GLY A 70 13.55 30.51 58.31
C GLY A 70 14.70 29.86 57.52
N GLY A 71 15.87 30.54 57.47
CA GLY A 71 17.12 29.87 57.60
C GLY A 71 18.20 30.15 56.52
N ALA A 72 19.12 30.98 56.93
CA ALA A 72 20.35 31.47 56.30
C ALA A 72 21.34 30.40 55.83
N ALA A 73 22.12 30.70 54.77
CA ALA A 73 23.59 30.84 54.76
C ALA A 73 24.15 30.93 53.35
N GLY A 74 24.75 32.02 52.95
CA GLY A 74 26.15 32.27 52.61
C GLY A 74 26.65 31.74 51.28
N GLY A 75 26.95 32.67 50.33
CA GLY A 75 27.82 32.40 49.19
C GLY A 75 27.79 33.57 48.20
N GLY A 76 28.89 34.20 48.02
CA GLY A 76 29.22 35.49 47.43
C GLY A 76 28.52 35.91 46.16
N ALA A 77 27.86 37.01 46.19
CA ALA A 77 27.28 37.69 45.04
C ALA A 77 28.33 38.67 44.45
N SER A 78 28.70 38.44 43.23
CA SER A 78 29.36 39.43 42.39
C SER A 78 28.35 40.45 41.89
N ARG A 79 28.40 41.68 42.44
CA ARG A 79 27.56 42.80 42.05
C ARG A 79 28.08 43.44 40.78
N PHE A 80 27.35 43.25 39.66
CA PHE A 80 27.42 44.18 38.53
C PHE A 80 26.33 45.25 38.70
N GLN A 81 26.75 46.49 39.07
CA GLN A 81 25.86 47.63 39.08
C GLN A 81 25.83 48.24 37.66
N SER A 82 24.72 48.08 36.94
CA SER A 82 24.26 49.00 35.93
C SER A 82 22.77 49.29 36.14
N GLY A 83 22.42 50.53 36.09
CA GLY A 83 21.18 51.14 36.63
C GLY A 83 19.86 50.77 35.94
N HIS A 84 19.53 49.51 35.93
CA HIS A 84 18.16 49.02 35.68
C HIS A 84 17.85 47.91 36.69
N VAL A 85 16.59 47.82 37.11
CA VAL A 85 16.03 46.89 38.07
C VAL A 85 16.77 45.55 38.03
N GLY A 86 17.59 45.31 39.09
CA GLY A 86 18.50 44.18 39.09
C GLY A 86 17.74 42.85 39.16
N TYR A 87 17.69 42.16 38.06
CA TYR A 87 17.35 40.75 37.99
C TYR A 87 18.60 39.94 38.46
N ASN A 88 18.50 39.32 39.61
CA ASN A 88 19.55 38.41 40.09
C ASN A 88 19.37 37.06 39.45
N VAL A 89 20.18 36.78 38.42
CA VAL A 89 20.24 35.46 37.80
C VAL A 89 20.84 34.48 38.80
N THR A 90 20.15 33.43 39.09
CA THR A 90 20.62 32.35 39.98
C THR A 90 21.62 31.43 39.26
N GLU A 91 22.45 30.69 40.01
CA GLU A 91 23.39 29.72 39.42
C GLU A 91 22.67 28.63 38.61
N THR A 92 21.45 28.26 39.02
CA THR A 92 20.60 27.31 38.28
C THR A 92 20.14 27.88 36.93
N GLU A 93 19.72 29.14 36.89
CA GLU A 93 19.32 29.83 35.66
C GLU A 93 20.52 30.01 34.69
N LEU A 94 21.73 30.28 35.24
CA LEU A 94 22.95 30.35 34.47
C LEU A 94 23.33 28.97 33.87
N ALA A 95 23.14 27.89 34.61
CA ALA A 95 23.41 26.54 34.13
C ALA A 95 22.37 26.12 33.07
N GLU A 96 21.10 26.48 33.24
CA GLU A 96 20.07 26.25 32.21
C GLU A 96 20.35 27.08 30.96
N LEU A 97 20.69 28.35 31.08
CA LEU A 97 21.07 29.20 29.94
C LEU A 97 22.31 28.68 29.20
N ALA A 98 23.33 28.21 29.95
CA ALA A 98 24.52 27.61 29.36
C ALA A 98 24.18 26.35 28.57
N LYS A 99 23.28 25.51 29.07
CA LYS A 99 22.78 24.32 28.38
C LYS A 99 21.95 24.67 27.14
N GLU A 100 21.14 25.72 27.21
CA GLU A 100 20.40 26.22 26.04
C GLU A 100 21.35 26.77 24.96
N ILE A 101 22.37 27.54 25.36
CA ILE A 101 23.39 28.08 24.43
C ILE A 101 24.18 26.92 23.76
N GLU A 102 24.55 25.89 24.52
CA GLU A 102 25.22 24.73 23.99
C GLU A 102 24.33 23.94 23.02
N ALA A 103 23.07 23.72 23.36
CA ALA A 103 22.07 23.11 22.49
C ALA A 103 21.83 23.91 21.20
N GLU A 104 21.84 25.24 21.29
CA GLU A 104 21.68 26.13 20.15
C GLU A 104 22.92 26.19 19.26
N SER A 105 24.13 26.13 19.86
CA SER A 105 25.39 26.11 19.11
C SER A 105 25.62 24.80 18.33
N THR A 106 24.98 23.72 18.74
CA THR A 106 25.04 22.41 18.11
C THR A 106 23.89 22.16 17.11
N ARG A 107 22.92 23.07 17.03
CA ARG A 107 21.80 22.97 16.09
C ARG A 107 22.26 23.00 14.64
N ASP A 108 21.73 22.07 13.83
CA ASP A 108 21.90 22.07 12.37
C ASP A 108 21.29 23.37 11.77
N ASN A 109 22.03 23.99 10.85
CA ASN A 109 21.59 25.19 10.12
C ASN A 109 20.20 25.03 9.48
N THR A 110 19.83 23.82 9.10
CA THR A 110 18.51 23.50 8.53
C THR A 110 17.40 23.72 9.57
N THR A 111 17.60 23.24 10.80
CA THR A 111 16.64 23.39 11.90
C THR A 111 16.46 24.88 12.25
N TYR A 112 17.58 25.63 12.31
CA TYR A 112 17.54 27.06 12.58
C TYR A 112 16.76 27.85 11.53
N LEU A 113 16.98 27.52 10.26
CA LEU A 113 16.26 28.13 9.14
C LEU A 113 14.74 27.82 9.24
N LEU A 114 14.37 26.58 9.52
CA LEU A 114 12.99 26.17 9.65
C LEU A 114 12.28 26.85 10.81
N ASP A 115 12.94 26.97 11.97
CA ASP A 115 12.41 27.69 13.14
C ASP A 115 12.15 29.17 12.81
N MET A 116 13.11 29.81 12.11
CA MET A 116 12.96 31.20 11.68
C MET A 116 11.80 31.38 10.69
N LEU A 117 11.71 30.53 9.66
CA LEU A 117 10.63 30.57 8.69
C LEU A 117 9.26 30.34 9.34
N THR A 118 9.21 29.43 10.33
CA THR A 118 8.01 29.14 11.11
C THR A 118 7.59 30.32 11.93
N ALA A 119 8.52 31.01 12.63
CA ALA A 119 8.24 32.19 13.42
C ALA A 119 7.69 33.34 12.54
N ILE A 120 8.25 33.53 11.33
CA ILE A 120 7.76 34.51 10.37
C ILE A 120 6.36 34.11 9.87
N LEU A 121 6.14 32.83 9.51
CA LEU A 121 4.83 32.34 9.07
C LEU A 121 3.75 32.52 10.14
N ALA A 122 4.11 32.37 11.41
CA ALA A 122 3.19 32.53 12.53
C ALA A 122 2.82 34.00 12.83
N SER A 123 3.72 34.96 12.56
CA SER A 123 3.58 36.35 13.02
C SER A 123 3.37 37.38 11.91
N GLU A 124 3.75 37.08 10.67
CA GLU A 124 3.69 38.03 9.55
C GLU A 124 2.24 38.32 9.13
N LYS A 125 1.89 39.61 8.98
CA LYS A 125 0.57 40.10 8.60
C LYS A 125 0.49 40.64 7.18
N SER A 126 1.63 40.94 6.55
CA SER A 126 1.67 41.47 5.21
C SER A 126 1.37 40.37 4.18
N ALA A 127 0.28 40.53 3.42
CA ALA A 127 -0.12 39.58 2.39
C ALA A 127 0.99 39.36 1.33
N ALA A 128 1.69 40.42 0.95
CA ALA A 128 2.76 40.35 -0.04
C ALA A 128 4.00 39.56 0.48
N ILE A 129 4.32 39.67 1.78
CA ILE A 129 5.41 38.95 2.40
C ILE A 129 5.01 37.48 2.58
N LEU A 130 3.77 37.21 3.01
CA LEU A 130 3.24 35.84 3.15
C LEU A 130 3.28 35.08 1.84
N THR A 131 2.90 35.71 0.71
CA THR A 131 3.01 35.08 -0.61
C THR A 131 4.44 34.65 -0.93
N LYS A 132 5.42 35.56 -0.75
CA LYS A 132 6.84 35.25 -0.95
C LYS A 132 7.34 34.16 0.00
N LEU A 133 6.84 34.16 1.24
CA LEU A 133 7.18 33.16 2.24
C LEU A 133 6.65 31.77 1.84
N LEU A 134 5.43 31.68 1.30
CA LEU A 134 4.86 30.42 0.83
C LEU A 134 5.64 29.87 -0.40
N ASP A 135 6.10 30.75 -1.30
CA ASP A 135 6.99 30.36 -2.40
C ASP A 135 8.33 29.81 -1.86
N LEU A 136 8.88 30.43 -0.82
CA LEU A 136 10.09 29.94 -0.15
C LEU A 136 9.87 28.57 0.50
N TRP A 137 8.72 28.36 1.15
CA TRP A 137 8.34 27.05 1.69
C TRP A 137 8.26 25.98 0.57
N GLY A 138 7.81 26.34 -0.62
CA GLY A 138 7.86 25.47 -1.80
C GLY A 138 9.28 24.95 -2.09
N ASN A 139 10.28 25.85 -2.07
CA ASN A 139 11.68 25.50 -2.27
C ASN A 139 12.24 24.63 -1.11
N VAL A 140 11.81 24.91 0.12
CA VAL A 140 12.18 24.10 1.29
C VAL A 140 11.66 22.67 1.13
N LEU A 141 10.38 22.50 0.76
CA LEU A 141 9.79 21.19 0.51
C LEU A 141 10.54 20.42 -0.59
N ASP A 142 10.93 21.10 -1.68
CA ASP A 142 11.73 20.49 -2.75
C ASP A 142 13.10 20.06 -2.27
N SER A 143 13.78 20.90 -1.48
CA SER A 143 15.10 20.62 -0.92
C SER A 143 15.07 19.42 0.05
N LEU A 144 14.11 19.39 0.98
CA LEU A 144 13.92 18.28 1.92
C LEU A 144 13.60 16.98 1.19
N THR A 145 12.75 17.05 0.16
CA THR A 145 12.42 15.90 -0.69
C THR A 145 13.63 15.35 -1.42
N ALA A 146 14.43 16.23 -2.05
CA ALA A 146 15.64 15.85 -2.78
C ALA A 146 16.72 15.22 -1.88
N GLN A 147 16.77 15.60 -0.59
CA GLN A 147 17.70 15.09 0.40
C GLN A 147 17.18 13.84 1.15
N GLY A 148 15.90 13.48 0.98
CA GLY A 148 15.30 12.36 1.69
C GLY A 148 15.10 12.59 3.20
N LYS A 149 14.98 13.85 3.62
CA LYS A 149 14.75 14.23 5.02
C LYS A 149 13.26 14.08 5.37
N TRP A 150 12.75 12.85 5.32
CA TRP A 150 11.30 12.57 5.40
C TRP A 150 10.66 12.95 6.72
N VAL A 151 11.35 12.71 7.86
CA VAL A 151 10.85 13.06 9.20
C VAL A 151 10.70 14.58 9.33
N VAL A 152 11.68 15.32 8.84
CA VAL A 152 11.64 16.79 8.86
C VAL A 152 10.55 17.29 7.92
N LEU A 153 10.43 16.69 6.74
CA LEU A 153 9.39 17.02 5.77
C LEU A 153 7.99 16.81 6.36
N ASP A 154 7.75 15.68 7.01
CA ASP A 154 6.48 15.38 7.69
C ASP A 154 6.15 16.41 8.78
N SER A 155 7.14 16.79 9.61
CA SER A 155 6.99 17.82 10.63
C SER A 155 6.64 19.18 10.02
N VAL A 156 7.28 19.56 8.93
CA VAL A 156 6.98 20.81 8.17
C VAL A 156 5.57 20.78 7.60
N LEU A 157 5.14 19.66 7.04
CA LEU A 157 3.78 19.51 6.51
C LEU A 157 2.73 19.62 7.60
N GLY A 158 2.97 18.99 8.76
CA GLY A 158 2.13 19.16 9.94
C GLY A 158 2.00 20.61 10.38
N LEU A 159 3.11 21.35 10.38
CA LEU A 159 3.12 22.77 10.66
C LEU A 159 2.27 23.59 9.68
N LEU A 160 2.46 23.36 8.38
CA LEU A 160 1.73 24.08 7.32
C LEU A 160 0.21 23.80 7.41
N HIS A 161 -0.20 22.56 7.72
CA HIS A 161 -1.60 22.22 7.94
C HIS A 161 -2.18 22.96 9.16
N VAL A 162 -1.46 22.95 10.29
CA VAL A 162 -1.89 23.65 11.52
C VAL A 162 -1.95 25.16 11.31
N THR A 163 -1.06 25.74 10.49
CA THR A 163 -1.08 27.17 10.19
C THR A 163 -2.40 27.62 9.57
N ALA A 164 -2.98 26.81 8.69
CA ALA A 164 -4.27 27.12 8.08
C ALA A 164 -5.42 27.19 9.13
N GLU A 165 -5.32 26.39 10.19
CA GLU A 165 -6.32 26.35 11.25
C GLU A 165 -6.12 27.45 12.32
N VAL A 166 -4.86 27.74 12.66
CA VAL A 166 -4.48 28.64 13.77
C VAL A 166 -4.47 30.10 13.33
N ARG A 167 -4.35 30.39 12.02
CA ARG A 167 -4.28 31.73 11.43
C ARG A 167 -5.59 32.13 10.71
N PRO A 168 -6.66 32.46 11.47
CA PRO A 168 -7.93 32.90 10.86
C PRO A 168 -7.82 34.29 10.19
N ASP A 169 -6.76 35.05 10.49
CA ASP A 169 -6.43 36.35 9.93
C ASP A 169 -5.88 36.28 8.48
N LEU A 170 -5.54 35.07 8.00
CA LEU A 170 -5.13 34.88 6.60
C LEU A 170 -6.28 35.22 5.65
N GLY A 171 -6.00 36.04 4.65
CA GLY A 171 -6.93 36.31 3.55
C GLY A 171 -7.20 35.06 2.70
N GLU A 172 -8.27 35.06 1.93
CA GLU A 172 -8.67 33.91 1.09
C GLU A 172 -7.58 33.57 0.03
N ASP A 173 -6.86 34.55 -0.48
CA ASP A 173 -5.75 34.33 -1.44
C ASP A 173 -4.60 33.56 -0.77
N GLN A 174 -4.24 33.89 0.48
CA GLN A 174 -3.16 33.21 1.21
C GLN A 174 -3.57 31.79 1.61
N LYS A 175 -4.83 31.59 2.00
CA LYS A 175 -5.37 30.24 2.28
C LYS A 175 -5.34 29.37 1.02
N THR A 176 -5.73 29.95 -0.11
CA THR A 176 -5.68 29.27 -1.41
C THR A 176 -4.23 28.90 -1.80
N GLN A 177 -3.28 29.83 -1.59
CA GLN A 177 -1.86 29.57 -1.86
C GLN A 177 -1.29 28.49 -0.94
N LEU A 178 -1.66 28.50 0.34
CA LEU A 178 -1.23 27.49 1.30
C LEU A 178 -1.81 26.11 0.92
N ALA A 179 -3.07 26.04 0.55
CA ALA A 179 -3.69 24.80 0.05
C ALA A 179 -3.00 24.31 -1.23
N ALA A 180 -2.71 25.22 -2.18
CA ALA A 180 -1.97 24.90 -3.40
C ALA A 180 -0.54 24.42 -3.13
N LEU A 181 0.11 24.96 -2.08
CA LEU A 181 1.44 24.51 -1.64
C LEU A 181 1.37 23.07 -1.11
N LEU A 182 0.38 22.74 -0.28
CA LEU A 182 0.17 21.38 0.23
C LEU A 182 -0.19 20.42 -0.90
N ASP A 183 -1.10 20.78 -1.80
CA ASP A 183 -1.44 19.97 -2.97
C ASP A 183 -0.24 19.75 -3.91
N SER A 184 0.70 20.69 -3.90
CA SER A 184 1.92 20.59 -4.72
C SER A 184 2.83 19.41 -4.34
N LEU A 185 2.63 18.76 -3.19
CA LEU A 185 3.33 17.54 -2.80
C LEU A 185 3.10 16.41 -3.80
N GLY A 186 1.86 16.30 -4.29
CA GLY A 186 1.46 15.29 -5.27
C GLY A 186 1.88 15.58 -6.71
N ARG A 187 2.63 16.65 -6.97
CA ARG A 187 3.07 16.99 -8.34
C ARG A 187 4.05 15.96 -8.91
N PRO A 188 3.97 15.67 -10.21
CA PRO A 188 4.85 14.69 -10.86
C PRO A 188 6.35 14.98 -10.67
N GLU A 189 6.73 16.26 -10.57
CA GLU A 189 8.11 16.69 -10.39
C GLU A 189 8.66 16.21 -9.03
N ARG A 190 7.90 16.39 -7.93
CA ARG A 190 8.29 15.90 -6.60
C ARG A 190 8.29 14.39 -6.53
N MET A 191 7.31 13.73 -7.16
CA MET A 191 7.31 12.27 -7.25
C MET A 191 8.56 11.74 -7.94
N LYS A 192 9.06 12.42 -8.99
CA LYS A 192 10.34 12.09 -9.62
C LYS A 192 11.54 12.34 -8.71
N MET A 193 11.50 13.36 -7.85
CA MET A 193 12.56 13.59 -6.85
C MET A 193 12.59 12.44 -5.82
N ILE A 194 11.42 12.04 -5.32
CA ILE A 194 11.28 10.88 -4.42
C ILE A 194 11.78 9.61 -5.10
N GLU A 195 11.34 9.34 -6.34
CA GLU A 195 11.79 8.22 -7.16
C GLU A 195 13.32 8.19 -7.30
N ALA A 196 13.89 9.31 -7.72
CA ALA A 196 15.33 9.43 -7.93
C ALA A 196 16.13 9.22 -6.64
N TYR A 197 15.65 9.74 -5.51
CA TYR A 197 16.29 9.53 -4.21
C TYR A 197 16.23 8.05 -3.80
N LEU A 198 15.05 7.45 -3.79
CA LEU A 198 14.82 6.08 -3.33
C LEU A 198 15.55 5.04 -4.19
N ASN A 199 15.59 5.23 -5.51
CA ASN A 199 16.32 4.32 -6.40
C ASN A 199 17.84 4.48 -6.31
N ARG A 200 18.35 5.70 -6.01
CA ARG A 200 19.77 5.95 -5.80
C ARG A 200 20.26 5.41 -4.45
N THR A 201 19.42 5.42 -3.43
CA THR A 201 19.77 5.06 -2.05
C THR A 201 18.87 3.96 -1.48
N PRO A 202 18.93 2.71 -2.00
CA PRO A 202 18.00 1.64 -1.64
C PRO A 202 18.08 1.21 -0.17
N GLY A 203 19.17 1.52 0.53
CA GLY A 203 19.38 1.21 1.96
C GLY A 203 19.17 2.40 2.90
N ALA A 204 18.73 3.56 2.40
CA ALA A 204 18.46 4.71 3.25
C ALA A 204 17.20 4.50 4.11
N THR A 205 17.16 5.19 5.25
CA THR A 205 15.95 5.20 6.09
C THR A 205 14.77 5.80 5.33
N THR A 206 13.62 5.16 5.46
CA THR A 206 12.33 5.61 4.91
C THR A 206 11.39 6.09 6.03
N GLU A 207 11.93 6.27 7.24
CA GLU A 207 11.17 6.81 8.36
C GLU A 207 10.58 8.17 8.00
N GLY A 208 9.31 8.39 8.32
CA GLY A 208 8.55 9.58 7.92
C GLY A 208 7.99 9.55 6.49
N LEU A 209 8.57 8.80 5.55
CA LEU A 209 8.06 8.75 4.17
C LEU A 209 6.60 8.28 4.06
N PRO A 210 6.14 7.24 4.79
CA PRO A 210 4.73 6.85 4.76
C PRO A 210 3.81 7.99 5.17
N ALA A 211 4.15 8.76 6.21
CA ALA A 211 3.36 9.89 6.67
C ALA A 211 3.31 11.01 5.62
N VAL A 212 4.45 11.33 5.00
CA VAL A 212 4.52 12.29 3.89
C VAL A 212 3.63 11.90 2.72
N LEU A 213 3.65 10.62 2.31
CA LEU A 213 2.80 10.16 1.20
C LEU A 213 1.31 10.17 1.58
N LEU A 214 0.98 9.82 2.82
CA LEU A 214 -0.40 9.81 3.33
C LEU A 214 -0.97 11.22 3.56
N SER A 215 -0.11 12.24 3.73
CA SER A 215 -0.56 13.63 3.85
C SER A 215 -1.00 14.26 2.51
N MET A 216 -0.80 13.54 1.40
CA MET A 216 -1.22 14.00 0.06
C MET A 216 -2.73 13.83 -0.15
N THR A 217 -3.26 14.59 -1.10
CA THR A 217 -4.66 14.46 -1.53
C THR A 217 -4.82 13.38 -2.60
N SER A 218 -6.07 12.99 -2.87
CA SER A 218 -6.39 12.04 -3.95
C SER A 218 -5.94 12.51 -5.34
N ALA A 219 -5.70 13.81 -5.52
CA ALA A 219 -5.12 14.38 -6.75
C ALA A 219 -3.71 13.84 -7.05
N ALA A 220 -2.98 13.38 -6.03
CA ALA A 220 -1.65 12.77 -6.16
C ALA A 220 -1.68 11.33 -6.71
N VAL A 221 -2.84 10.66 -6.71
CA VAL A 221 -2.94 9.24 -7.09
C VAL A 221 -2.30 8.91 -8.44
N PRO A 222 -2.49 9.67 -9.53
CA PRO A 222 -1.82 9.36 -10.80
C PRO A 222 -0.28 9.44 -10.70
N ALA A 223 0.25 10.40 -9.96
CA ALA A 223 1.69 10.57 -9.76
C ALA A 223 2.26 9.48 -8.84
N LEU A 224 1.53 9.06 -7.80
CA LEU A 224 1.87 7.92 -6.96
C LEU A 224 1.85 6.59 -7.73
N CYS A 225 0.92 6.41 -8.66
CA CYS A 225 0.94 5.26 -9.58
C CYS A 225 2.22 5.23 -10.42
N ALA A 226 2.66 6.38 -10.93
CA ALA A 226 3.91 6.49 -11.68
C ALA A 226 5.13 6.21 -10.78
N LEU A 227 5.14 6.73 -9.57
CA LEU A 227 6.16 6.44 -8.56
C LEU A 227 6.25 4.93 -8.30
N LEU A 228 5.14 4.28 -7.92
CA LEU A 228 5.09 2.83 -7.65
C LEU A 228 5.61 2.01 -8.84
N ALA A 229 5.27 2.43 -10.05
CA ALA A 229 5.67 1.75 -11.27
C ALA A 229 7.17 1.80 -11.54
N ASN A 230 7.87 2.83 -11.07
CA ASN A 230 9.29 3.10 -11.33
C ASN A 230 10.20 2.73 -10.15
N LEU A 231 9.67 2.50 -8.95
CA LEU A 231 10.46 2.09 -7.80
C LEU A 231 11.05 0.69 -8.03
N GLU A 232 12.36 0.54 -7.75
CA GLU A 232 13.10 -0.70 -7.96
C GLU A 232 13.06 -1.61 -6.73
N THR A 233 13.10 -1.02 -5.53
CA THR A 233 13.19 -1.75 -4.26
C THR A 233 11.80 -2.20 -3.78
N PRO A 234 11.60 -3.51 -3.47
CA PRO A 234 10.32 -4.01 -2.99
C PRO A 234 9.78 -3.32 -1.74
N ALA A 235 10.67 -2.96 -0.78
CA ALA A 235 10.27 -2.23 0.43
C ALA A 235 9.67 -0.86 0.10
N HIS A 236 10.30 -0.12 -0.83
CA HIS A 236 9.80 1.19 -1.28
C HIS A 236 8.48 1.06 -2.05
N GLN A 237 8.34 -0.01 -2.86
CA GLN A 237 7.08 -0.31 -3.54
C GLN A 237 5.94 -0.59 -2.55
N THR A 238 6.22 -1.26 -1.42
CA THR A 238 5.24 -1.50 -0.37
C THR A 238 4.74 -0.19 0.23
N ILE A 239 5.64 0.73 0.57
CA ILE A 239 5.28 2.05 1.12
C ILE A 239 4.39 2.84 0.14
N ALA A 240 4.78 2.91 -1.13
CA ALA A 240 3.98 3.59 -2.16
C ALA A 240 2.63 2.90 -2.41
N ALA A 241 2.57 1.57 -2.34
CA ALA A 241 1.33 0.81 -2.48
C ALA A 241 0.37 1.04 -1.31
N GLU A 242 0.88 1.13 -0.08
CA GLU A 242 0.07 1.44 1.12
C GLU A 242 -0.52 2.85 1.04
N ALA A 243 0.26 3.83 0.58
CA ALA A 243 -0.25 5.18 0.34
C ALA A 243 -1.34 5.20 -0.75
N LEU A 244 -1.13 4.49 -1.85
CA LEU A 244 -2.14 4.33 -2.91
C LEU A 244 -3.40 3.64 -2.40
N GLU A 245 -3.27 2.60 -1.57
CA GLU A 245 -4.40 1.90 -0.96
C GLU A 245 -5.30 2.86 -0.15
N ALA A 246 -4.68 3.78 0.58
CA ALA A 246 -5.40 4.76 1.40
C ALA A 246 -6.03 5.88 0.55
N LEU A 247 -5.28 6.45 -0.40
CA LEU A 247 -5.67 7.67 -1.12
C LEU A 247 -6.56 7.43 -2.34
N ALA A 248 -6.47 6.25 -2.97
CA ALA A 248 -7.16 5.97 -4.23
C ALA A 248 -8.51 5.27 -4.07
N LYS A 249 -8.97 5.01 -2.83
CA LYS A 249 -10.19 4.25 -2.56
C LYS A 249 -11.43 4.86 -3.23
N ASP A 250 -11.54 6.18 -3.21
CA ASP A 250 -12.67 6.90 -3.82
C ASP A 250 -12.47 7.19 -5.31
N GLN A 251 -11.24 7.08 -5.80
CA GLN A 251 -10.86 7.33 -7.20
C GLN A 251 -9.97 6.21 -7.76
N PRO A 252 -10.50 5.00 -7.97
CA PRO A 252 -9.72 3.83 -8.39
C PRO A 252 -9.29 3.84 -9.86
N ASP A 253 -9.82 4.74 -10.69
CA ASP A 253 -9.59 4.77 -12.14
C ASP A 253 -8.10 4.78 -12.57
N PRO A 254 -7.20 5.52 -11.91
CA PRO A 254 -5.78 5.48 -12.24
C PRO A 254 -5.17 4.07 -12.03
N LEU A 255 -5.58 3.36 -10.98
CA LEU A 255 -5.13 1.99 -10.70
C LEU A 255 -5.64 1.02 -11.78
N LEU A 256 -6.93 1.15 -12.15
CA LEU A 256 -7.53 0.29 -13.19
C LEU A 256 -6.86 0.50 -14.55
N ARG A 257 -6.51 1.74 -14.90
CA ARG A 257 -5.71 2.03 -16.10
C ARG A 257 -4.31 1.41 -16.03
N GLY A 258 -3.70 1.44 -14.85
CA GLY A 258 -2.39 0.85 -14.59
C GLY A 258 -2.32 -0.67 -14.80
N LEU A 259 -3.44 -1.39 -14.74
CA LEU A 259 -3.49 -2.84 -15.00
C LEU A 259 -3.03 -3.22 -16.42
N THR A 260 -3.07 -2.29 -17.37
CA THR A 260 -2.60 -2.52 -18.75
C THR A 260 -1.08 -2.34 -18.92
N ASP A 261 -0.37 -1.96 -17.87
CA ASP A 261 1.09 -1.77 -17.88
C ASP A 261 1.82 -3.11 -18.14
N ARG A 262 3.01 -3.03 -18.73
CA ARG A 262 3.82 -4.20 -19.07
C ARG A 262 4.74 -4.67 -17.94
N ARG A 263 4.85 -3.93 -16.85
CA ARG A 263 5.71 -4.24 -15.68
C ARG A 263 4.98 -5.15 -14.70
N PRO A 264 5.35 -6.44 -14.58
CA PRO A 264 4.58 -7.41 -13.78
C PRO A 264 4.52 -7.05 -12.30
N ARG A 265 5.60 -6.51 -11.74
CA ARG A 265 5.65 -6.10 -10.32
C ARG A 265 4.63 -5.02 -10.02
N TYR A 266 4.56 -4.01 -10.87
CA TYR A 266 3.58 -2.93 -10.74
C TYR A 266 2.15 -3.44 -10.80
N VAL A 267 1.82 -4.24 -11.84
CA VAL A 267 0.48 -4.81 -11.99
C VAL A 267 0.11 -5.70 -10.79
N LYS A 268 1.05 -6.49 -10.24
CA LYS A 268 0.82 -7.28 -9.02
C LYS A 268 0.51 -6.41 -7.81
N ASN A 269 1.23 -5.31 -7.62
CA ASN A 269 0.95 -4.37 -6.53
C ASN A 269 -0.46 -3.78 -6.66
N LEU A 270 -0.85 -3.35 -7.87
CA LEU A 270 -2.21 -2.87 -8.12
C LEU A 270 -3.28 -3.94 -7.87
N LEU A 271 -3.07 -5.17 -8.32
CA LEU A 271 -3.97 -6.29 -8.03
C LEU A 271 -4.10 -6.52 -6.53
N THR A 272 -3.00 -6.43 -5.77
CA THR A 272 -3.02 -6.60 -4.32
C THR A 272 -3.88 -5.53 -3.65
N ILE A 273 -3.77 -4.27 -4.06
CA ILE A 273 -4.60 -3.16 -3.55
C ILE A 273 -6.09 -3.41 -3.86
N LEU A 274 -6.41 -3.71 -5.12
CA LEU A 274 -7.79 -3.95 -5.54
C LEU A 274 -8.43 -5.15 -4.84
N LEU A 275 -7.64 -6.21 -4.58
CA LEU A 275 -8.07 -7.38 -3.82
C LEU A 275 -8.35 -7.06 -2.35
N LYS A 276 -7.55 -6.20 -1.71
CA LYS A 276 -7.76 -5.76 -0.33
C LYS A 276 -9.06 -4.96 -0.19
N TRP A 277 -9.38 -4.12 -1.18
CA TRP A 277 -10.65 -3.38 -1.17
C TRP A 277 -11.89 -4.27 -1.35
N ASN A 278 -11.70 -5.45 -1.92
CA ASN A 278 -12.73 -6.48 -2.11
C ASN A 278 -14.03 -5.94 -2.75
N ASP A 279 -13.91 -5.06 -3.76
CA ASP A 279 -15.03 -4.48 -4.47
C ASP A 279 -15.28 -5.24 -5.79
N PRO A 280 -16.45 -5.90 -5.95
CA PRO A 280 -16.78 -6.68 -7.14
C PRO A 280 -16.76 -5.88 -8.46
N ARG A 281 -16.86 -4.54 -8.40
CA ARG A 281 -16.79 -3.66 -9.58
C ARG A 281 -15.48 -3.80 -10.34
N PHE A 282 -14.41 -4.25 -9.69
CA PHE A 282 -13.10 -4.42 -10.31
C PHE A 282 -12.94 -5.75 -11.07
N ALA A 283 -13.86 -6.69 -10.88
CA ALA A 283 -13.77 -8.04 -11.46
C ALA A 283 -13.58 -8.01 -12.99
N ASP A 284 -14.37 -7.21 -13.71
CA ASP A 284 -14.31 -7.16 -15.17
C ASP A 284 -12.98 -6.59 -15.71
N ALA A 285 -12.39 -5.63 -14.99
CA ALA A 285 -11.09 -5.08 -15.35
C ALA A 285 -9.96 -6.10 -15.13
N ILE A 286 -10.02 -6.84 -14.02
CA ILE A 286 -9.04 -7.86 -13.67
C ILE A 286 -9.13 -9.07 -14.61
N GLU A 287 -10.34 -9.50 -14.96
CA GLU A 287 -10.57 -10.60 -15.89
C GLU A 287 -9.96 -10.39 -17.29
N LYS A 288 -9.72 -9.13 -17.71
CA LYS A 288 -9.01 -8.83 -18.97
C LYS A 288 -7.54 -9.28 -18.94
N LEU A 289 -6.98 -9.50 -17.76
CA LEU A 289 -5.59 -9.92 -17.58
C LEU A 289 -5.36 -11.44 -17.69
N VAL A 290 -6.37 -12.23 -18.09
CA VAL A 290 -6.27 -13.71 -18.27
C VAL A 290 -5.07 -14.11 -19.16
N ARG A 291 -4.72 -13.27 -20.13
CA ARG A 291 -3.59 -13.50 -21.07
C ARG A 291 -2.38 -12.61 -20.77
N TYR A 292 -2.26 -12.07 -19.57
CA TYR A 292 -1.10 -11.26 -19.22
C TYR A 292 0.20 -12.09 -19.35
N PRO A 293 1.31 -11.52 -19.84
CA PRO A 293 2.52 -12.31 -20.14
C PRO A 293 3.13 -13.01 -18.92
N ASP A 294 3.11 -12.38 -17.76
CA ASP A 294 3.71 -12.91 -16.54
C ASP A 294 2.83 -13.97 -15.85
N ILE A 295 3.44 -15.09 -15.49
CA ILE A 295 2.78 -16.25 -14.85
C ILE A 295 2.17 -15.88 -13.51
N GLN A 296 2.87 -15.09 -12.70
CA GLN A 296 2.40 -14.75 -11.35
C GLN A 296 1.21 -13.80 -11.41
N VAL A 297 1.20 -12.86 -12.36
CA VAL A 297 0.03 -12.00 -12.60
C VAL A 297 -1.19 -12.85 -12.97
N ARG A 298 -1.05 -13.82 -13.89
CA ARG A 298 -2.16 -14.72 -14.25
C ARG A 298 -2.68 -15.55 -13.06
N LYS A 299 -1.79 -15.98 -12.17
CA LYS A 299 -2.20 -16.66 -10.92
C LYS A 299 -2.94 -15.73 -9.97
N GLU A 300 -2.52 -14.46 -9.84
CA GLU A 300 -3.26 -13.49 -9.05
C GLU A 300 -4.62 -13.16 -9.67
N VAL A 301 -4.76 -13.17 -10.98
CA VAL A 301 -6.06 -13.03 -11.66
C VAL A 301 -7.00 -14.20 -11.31
N ILE A 302 -6.49 -15.45 -11.30
CA ILE A 302 -7.29 -16.59 -10.86
C ILE A 302 -7.75 -16.42 -9.42
N ARG A 303 -6.85 -15.99 -8.52
CA ARG A 303 -7.19 -15.70 -7.13
C ARG A 303 -8.25 -14.61 -7.02
N ALA A 304 -8.13 -13.54 -7.80
CA ALA A 304 -9.08 -12.45 -7.84
C ALA A 304 -10.48 -12.90 -8.29
N ILE A 305 -10.55 -13.75 -9.33
CA ILE A 305 -11.83 -14.36 -9.76
C ILE A 305 -12.46 -15.15 -8.60
N GLY A 306 -11.65 -15.88 -7.82
CA GLY A 306 -12.12 -16.61 -6.65
C GLY A 306 -12.73 -15.73 -5.56
N ILE A 307 -12.18 -14.54 -5.37
CA ILE A 307 -12.63 -13.58 -4.36
C ILE A 307 -13.86 -12.80 -4.84
N PHE A 308 -13.81 -12.23 -6.04
CA PHE A 308 -14.86 -11.35 -6.54
C PHE A 308 -16.09 -12.08 -7.10
N ARG A 309 -15.94 -13.33 -7.52
CA ARG A 309 -17.02 -14.15 -8.10
C ARG A 309 -17.00 -15.58 -7.56
N PRO A 310 -17.16 -15.80 -6.25
CA PRO A 310 -16.98 -17.11 -5.61
C PRO A 310 -17.93 -18.19 -6.11
N ASN A 311 -19.10 -17.82 -6.66
CA ASN A 311 -20.15 -18.73 -7.16
C ASN A 311 -20.50 -18.41 -8.61
N GLY A 312 -19.53 -17.93 -9.39
CA GLY A 312 -19.75 -17.43 -10.73
C GLY A 312 -19.81 -18.51 -11.80
N ASN A 313 -19.91 -18.05 -13.05
CA ASN A 313 -19.74 -18.90 -14.22
C ASN A 313 -18.30 -19.38 -14.34
N GLY A 314 -18.08 -20.70 -14.36
CA GLY A 314 -16.75 -21.32 -14.48
C GLY A 314 -16.06 -21.09 -15.81
N MET A 315 -16.73 -20.56 -16.84
CA MET A 315 -16.19 -20.32 -18.19
C MET A 315 -14.87 -19.51 -18.17
N LYS A 316 -14.79 -18.49 -17.29
CA LYS A 316 -13.60 -17.66 -17.17
C LYS A 316 -12.38 -18.44 -16.66
N LEU A 317 -12.62 -19.35 -15.71
CA LEU A 317 -11.58 -20.24 -15.19
C LEU A 317 -11.19 -21.33 -16.17
N ILE A 318 -12.17 -21.86 -16.92
CA ILE A 318 -11.92 -22.85 -17.98
C ILE A 318 -11.03 -22.26 -19.08
N ALA A 319 -11.12 -20.95 -19.35
CA ALA A 319 -10.25 -20.29 -20.32
C ALA A 319 -8.75 -20.46 -20.00
N PHE A 320 -8.38 -20.57 -18.72
CA PHE A 320 -7.00 -20.83 -18.30
C PHE A 320 -6.50 -22.24 -18.64
N MET A 321 -7.39 -23.17 -19.03
CA MET A 321 -6.98 -24.51 -19.46
C MET A 321 -6.16 -24.51 -20.75
N HIS A 322 -6.17 -23.40 -21.49
CA HIS A 322 -5.35 -23.18 -22.67
C HIS A 322 -4.03 -22.45 -22.37
N ASP A 323 -3.74 -22.20 -21.07
CA ASP A 323 -2.47 -21.59 -20.67
C ASP A 323 -1.29 -22.51 -20.98
N ALA A 324 -0.17 -21.94 -21.45
CA ALA A 324 1.03 -22.71 -21.70
C ALA A 324 1.61 -23.32 -20.41
N GLU A 325 1.46 -22.59 -19.29
CA GLU A 325 2.02 -22.96 -18.00
C GLU A 325 1.13 -23.93 -17.21
N GLU A 326 1.63 -25.12 -16.94
CA GLU A 326 0.92 -26.14 -16.15
C GLU A 326 0.50 -25.62 -14.77
N SER A 327 1.36 -24.84 -14.12
CA SER A 327 1.09 -24.29 -12.78
C SER A 327 -0.07 -23.28 -12.75
N VAL A 328 -0.35 -22.57 -13.83
CA VAL A 328 -1.50 -21.69 -13.99
C VAL A 328 -2.77 -22.52 -14.20
N ARG A 329 -2.69 -23.54 -15.07
CA ARG A 329 -3.81 -24.45 -15.29
C ARG A 329 -4.25 -25.16 -14.00
N PHE A 330 -3.28 -25.65 -13.20
CA PHE A 330 -3.58 -26.27 -11.91
C PHE A 330 -4.20 -25.29 -10.88
N ALA A 331 -3.77 -24.03 -10.88
CA ALA A 331 -4.38 -23.01 -10.01
C ALA A 331 -5.87 -22.82 -10.33
N ALA A 332 -6.22 -22.74 -11.62
CA ALA A 332 -7.59 -22.63 -12.07
C ALA A 332 -8.41 -23.90 -11.79
N LEU A 333 -7.84 -25.08 -12.04
CA LEU A 333 -8.48 -26.37 -11.71
C LEU A 333 -8.76 -26.50 -10.22
N LYS A 334 -7.82 -26.12 -9.37
CA LYS A 334 -8.01 -26.13 -7.92
C LYS A 334 -9.21 -25.28 -7.53
N LEU A 335 -9.30 -24.07 -8.08
CA LEU A 335 -10.41 -23.16 -7.78
C LEU A 335 -11.75 -23.71 -8.28
N LEU A 336 -11.80 -24.29 -9.50
CA LEU A 336 -13.00 -24.95 -10.05
C LEU A 336 -13.46 -26.14 -9.20
N MET A 337 -12.53 -26.91 -8.61
CA MET A 337 -12.85 -28.05 -7.75
C MET A 337 -13.30 -27.64 -6.34
N THR A 338 -12.78 -26.56 -5.80
CA THR A 338 -13.05 -26.13 -4.41
C THR A 338 -14.15 -25.09 -4.30
N GLY A 339 -14.41 -24.32 -5.36
CA GLY A 339 -15.46 -23.32 -5.43
C GLY A 339 -16.80 -23.90 -5.90
N GLN A 340 -17.85 -23.07 -5.83
CA GLN A 340 -19.19 -23.43 -6.29
C GLN A 340 -19.47 -22.96 -7.73
N TYR A 341 -18.49 -23.11 -8.60
CA TYR A 341 -18.61 -22.70 -10.00
C TYR A 341 -19.51 -23.65 -10.77
N LYS A 342 -20.27 -23.10 -11.72
CA LYS A 342 -21.11 -23.87 -12.64
C LYS A 342 -20.61 -23.66 -14.08
N ALA A 343 -20.52 -24.73 -14.82
CA ALA A 343 -20.19 -24.71 -16.25
C ALA A 343 -20.89 -25.90 -16.90
N SER A 344 -21.47 -25.72 -18.08
CA SER A 344 -22.00 -26.83 -18.86
C SER A 344 -20.89 -27.74 -19.40
N TYR A 345 -21.21 -28.99 -19.67
CA TYR A 345 -20.27 -29.90 -20.35
C TYR A 345 -19.72 -29.32 -21.67
N SER A 346 -20.55 -28.57 -22.41
CA SER A 346 -20.13 -27.94 -23.68
C SER A 346 -18.95 -26.97 -23.53
N ALA A 347 -18.75 -26.38 -22.35
CA ALA A 347 -17.59 -25.52 -22.07
C ALA A 347 -16.27 -26.30 -22.01
N TRP A 348 -16.32 -27.58 -21.62
CA TRP A 348 -15.16 -28.45 -21.51
C TRP A 348 -14.87 -29.21 -22.81
N SER A 349 -15.88 -29.42 -23.66
CA SER A 349 -15.77 -30.22 -24.90
C SER A 349 -14.62 -29.79 -25.79
N PRO A 350 -14.37 -28.49 -26.08
CA PRO A 350 -13.22 -28.10 -26.92
C PRO A 350 -11.88 -28.49 -26.34
N LEU A 351 -11.76 -28.48 -25.00
CA LEU A 351 -10.51 -28.85 -24.31
C LEU A 351 -10.23 -30.36 -24.45
N ILE A 352 -11.23 -31.17 -24.06
CA ILE A 352 -11.07 -32.65 -24.00
C ILE A 352 -11.03 -33.31 -25.36
N SER A 353 -11.56 -32.67 -26.41
CA SER A 353 -11.51 -33.14 -27.78
C SER A 353 -10.21 -32.76 -28.51
N ALA A 354 -9.39 -31.88 -27.93
CA ALA A 354 -8.13 -31.47 -28.54
C ALA A 354 -7.07 -32.57 -28.39
N ASP A 355 -6.34 -32.84 -29.48
CA ASP A 355 -5.24 -33.82 -29.47
C ASP A 355 -4.20 -33.55 -28.41
N THR A 356 -3.93 -32.25 -28.12
CA THR A 356 -3.01 -31.79 -27.07
C THR A 356 -3.44 -32.21 -25.66
N PHE A 357 -4.73 -32.50 -25.42
CA PHE A 357 -5.21 -33.00 -24.15
C PHE A 357 -4.68 -34.40 -23.83
N MET A 358 -4.57 -35.23 -24.85
CA MET A 358 -4.03 -36.58 -24.71
C MET A 358 -2.56 -36.64 -24.28
N ASP A 359 -1.82 -35.55 -24.51
CA ASP A 359 -0.39 -35.46 -24.19
C ASP A 359 -0.14 -34.84 -22.79
N ARG A 360 -1.20 -34.39 -22.12
CA ARG A 360 -1.09 -33.84 -20.74
C ARG A 360 -0.72 -34.93 -19.74
N THR A 361 -0.17 -34.50 -18.59
CA THR A 361 0.18 -35.39 -17.49
C THR A 361 -1.06 -36.09 -16.92
N LEU A 362 -0.86 -37.29 -16.37
CA LEU A 362 -1.94 -38.06 -15.73
C LEU A 362 -2.62 -37.26 -14.60
N SER A 363 -1.82 -36.54 -13.83
CA SER A 363 -2.30 -35.67 -12.75
C SER A 363 -3.20 -34.55 -13.26
N GLU A 364 -2.84 -33.94 -14.41
CA GLU A 364 -3.63 -32.88 -15.03
C GLU A 364 -4.95 -33.40 -15.59
N LYS A 365 -4.92 -34.52 -16.34
CA LYS A 365 -6.13 -35.18 -16.85
C LYS A 365 -7.12 -35.52 -15.72
N ARG A 366 -6.60 -36.08 -14.60
CA ARG A 366 -7.40 -36.37 -13.40
C ARG A 366 -8.01 -35.09 -12.81
N ALA A 367 -7.24 -34.01 -12.67
CA ALA A 367 -7.71 -32.72 -12.15
C ALA A 367 -8.79 -32.12 -13.05
N VAL A 368 -8.64 -32.21 -14.40
CA VAL A 368 -9.65 -31.76 -15.37
C VAL A 368 -10.96 -32.54 -15.17
N PHE A 369 -10.92 -33.86 -15.12
CA PHE A 369 -12.15 -34.67 -14.94
C PHE A 369 -12.83 -34.42 -13.59
N LEU A 370 -12.06 -34.20 -12.52
CA LEU A 370 -12.60 -33.78 -11.23
C LEU A 370 -13.26 -32.40 -11.29
N ALA A 371 -12.64 -31.44 -11.99
CA ALA A 371 -13.19 -30.10 -12.17
C ALA A 371 -14.45 -30.11 -13.07
N MET A 372 -14.45 -30.90 -14.14
CA MET A 372 -15.65 -31.13 -14.98
C MET A 372 -16.82 -31.65 -14.15
N ARG A 373 -16.58 -32.67 -13.34
CA ARG A 373 -17.59 -33.19 -12.44
C ARG A 373 -18.09 -32.14 -11.43
N ALA A 374 -17.16 -31.40 -10.81
CA ALA A 374 -17.52 -30.38 -9.80
C ALA A 374 -18.37 -29.26 -10.39
N THR A 375 -18.13 -28.88 -11.66
CA THR A 375 -18.79 -27.75 -12.32
C THR A 375 -20.05 -28.13 -13.10
N SER A 376 -20.05 -29.31 -13.74
CA SER A 376 -21.11 -29.75 -14.68
C SER A 376 -21.97 -30.90 -14.08
N GLY A 377 -21.60 -31.43 -12.93
CA GLY A 377 -22.38 -32.51 -12.26
C GLY A 377 -22.52 -33.75 -13.15
N ASP A 378 -23.76 -34.26 -13.30
CA ASP A 378 -24.06 -35.47 -14.05
C ASP A 378 -24.05 -35.29 -15.58
N GLU A 379 -23.97 -34.06 -16.09
CA GLU A 379 -23.85 -33.77 -17.54
C GLU A 379 -22.59 -34.39 -18.17
N VAL A 380 -21.56 -34.70 -17.39
CA VAL A 380 -20.32 -35.31 -17.84
C VAL A 380 -20.40 -36.84 -18.02
N ILE A 381 -21.43 -37.49 -17.45
CA ILE A 381 -21.55 -38.94 -17.44
C ILE A 381 -21.60 -39.54 -18.84
N PRO A 382 -22.39 -39.01 -19.82
CA PRO A 382 -22.40 -39.55 -21.18
C PRO A 382 -21.02 -39.57 -21.85
N TYR A 383 -20.20 -38.54 -21.58
CA TYR A 383 -18.83 -38.50 -22.09
C TYR A 383 -17.97 -39.58 -21.43
N PHE A 384 -18.08 -39.78 -20.13
CA PHE A 384 -17.31 -40.83 -19.44
C PHE A 384 -17.76 -42.23 -19.86
N GLU A 385 -19.04 -42.46 -20.15
CA GLU A 385 -19.55 -43.69 -20.72
C GLU A 385 -18.96 -43.99 -22.12
N SER A 386 -18.82 -42.95 -22.96
CA SER A 386 -18.22 -43.11 -24.25
C SER A 386 -16.78 -43.62 -24.19
N LEU A 387 -16.01 -43.14 -23.18
CA LEU A 387 -14.64 -43.61 -22.92
C LEU A 387 -14.58 -45.10 -22.54
N PHE A 388 -15.64 -45.67 -21.98
CA PHE A 388 -15.68 -47.08 -21.60
C PHE A 388 -16.06 -47.99 -22.77
N THR A 389 -16.88 -47.49 -23.69
CA THR A 389 -17.52 -48.28 -24.74
C THR A 389 -16.88 -48.09 -26.14
N GLU A 390 -16.29 -46.94 -26.39
CA GLU A 390 -15.68 -46.65 -27.70
C GLU A 390 -14.35 -47.37 -27.85
N TRP A 391 -14.30 -48.21 -28.88
CA TRP A 391 -13.06 -48.89 -29.27
C TRP A 391 -12.26 -48.04 -30.26
N SER A 392 -10.97 -47.88 -30.04
CA SER A 392 -10.10 -47.11 -30.93
C SER A 392 -8.80 -47.86 -31.20
N TRP A 393 -8.44 -47.92 -32.50
CA TRP A 393 -7.16 -48.48 -32.93
C TRP A 393 -6.00 -47.52 -32.63
N THR A 394 -6.25 -46.24 -32.72
CA THR A 394 -5.25 -45.19 -32.47
C THR A 394 -5.29 -44.74 -31.01
N ASN A 395 -4.12 -44.49 -30.42
CA ASN A 395 -3.98 -44.00 -29.04
C ASN A 395 -4.65 -44.87 -27.97
N ARG A 396 -4.80 -46.17 -28.18
CA ARG A 396 -5.49 -47.12 -27.30
C ARG A 396 -5.06 -46.96 -25.85
N LYS A 397 -3.73 -46.97 -25.56
CA LYS A 397 -3.22 -46.84 -24.18
C LYS A 397 -3.66 -45.52 -23.51
N LYS A 398 -3.60 -44.40 -24.24
CA LYS A 398 -4.01 -43.09 -23.74
C LYS A 398 -5.53 -43.03 -23.46
N LYS A 399 -6.34 -43.67 -24.31
CA LYS A 399 -7.80 -43.79 -24.09
C LYS A 399 -8.14 -44.70 -22.92
N GLU A 400 -7.48 -45.83 -22.74
CA GLU A 400 -7.63 -46.69 -21.55
C GLU A 400 -7.25 -45.97 -20.28
N GLU A 401 -6.21 -45.12 -20.31
CA GLU A 401 -5.82 -44.22 -19.20
C GLU A 401 -6.92 -43.23 -18.84
N LEU A 402 -7.52 -42.56 -19.84
CA LEU A 402 -8.65 -41.64 -19.59
C LEU A 402 -9.88 -42.37 -19.03
N ALA A 403 -10.17 -43.56 -19.57
CA ALA A 403 -11.27 -44.40 -19.07
C ALA A 403 -11.04 -44.81 -17.59
N ALA A 404 -9.80 -45.13 -17.19
CA ALA A 404 -9.48 -45.43 -15.80
C ALA A 404 -9.68 -44.23 -14.88
N ILE A 405 -9.27 -43.03 -15.33
CA ILE A 405 -9.51 -41.78 -14.59
C ILE A 405 -11.01 -41.51 -14.48
N ALA A 406 -11.77 -41.66 -15.58
CA ALA A 406 -13.23 -41.46 -15.56
C ALA A 406 -13.91 -42.41 -14.58
N ALA A 407 -13.52 -43.69 -14.55
CA ALA A 407 -14.02 -44.65 -13.56
C ALA A 407 -13.72 -44.23 -12.13
N GLU A 408 -12.50 -43.79 -11.82
CA GLU A 408 -12.13 -43.26 -10.50
C GLU A 408 -13.02 -42.07 -10.09
N VAL A 409 -13.24 -41.12 -11.01
CA VAL A 409 -14.05 -39.91 -10.75
C VAL A 409 -15.50 -40.27 -10.52
N LEU A 410 -16.08 -41.18 -11.30
CA LEU A 410 -17.45 -41.66 -11.12
C LEU A 410 -17.62 -42.46 -9.82
N GLY A 411 -16.64 -43.26 -9.44
CA GLY A 411 -16.65 -43.99 -8.16
C GLY A 411 -16.67 -43.05 -6.96
N LYS A 412 -16.01 -41.91 -7.04
CA LYS A 412 -16.07 -40.85 -6.00
C LYS A 412 -17.40 -40.09 -5.98
N LEU A 413 -18.08 -39.99 -7.11
CA LEU A 413 -19.41 -39.36 -7.20
C LEU A 413 -20.47 -40.23 -6.55
N ALA A 414 -20.46 -41.51 -6.87
CA ALA A 414 -21.38 -42.51 -6.36
C ALA A 414 -22.89 -42.12 -6.50
N SER A 415 -23.22 -41.27 -7.50
CA SER A 415 -24.63 -41.01 -7.86
C SER A 415 -25.21 -42.25 -8.56
N PRO A 416 -26.56 -42.43 -8.54
CA PRO A 416 -27.19 -43.57 -9.25
C PRO A 416 -26.77 -43.65 -10.72
N ALA A 417 -26.74 -42.52 -11.42
CA ALA A 417 -26.32 -42.46 -12.80
C ALA A 417 -24.83 -42.83 -12.99
N ALA A 418 -23.96 -42.38 -12.07
CA ALA A 418 -22.53 -42.73 -12.09
C ALA A 418 -22.31 -44.25 -11.87
N LEU A 419 -23.07 -44.86 -10.98
CA LEU A 419 -22.99 -46.31 -10.73
C LEU A 419 -23.45 -47.10 -11.97
N MET A 420 -24.54 -46.70 -12.61
CA MET A 420 -25.00 -47.32 -13.88
C MET A 420 -23.95 -47.22 -15.00
N ALA A 421 -23.29 -46.07 -15.12
CA ALA A 421 -22.20 -45.88 -16.07
C ALA A 421 -21.00 -46.82 -15.78
N LEU A 422 -20.63 -46.97 -14.51
CA LEU A 422 -19.58 -47.90 -14.10
C LEU A 422 -19.94 -49.36 -14.36
N GLU A 423 -21.19 -49.76 -14.13
CA GLU A 423 -21.68 -51.10 -14.48
C GLU A 423 -21.66 -51.35 -16.00
N LEU A 424 -22.01 -50.34 -16.79
CA LEU A 424 -21.88 -50.40 -18.25
C LEU A 424 -20.43 -50.64 -18.69
N GLY A 425 -19.50 -49.88 -18.09
CA GLY A 425 -18.06 -50.03 -18.33
C GLY A 425 -17.53 -51.40 -17.88
N GLN A 426 -18.04 -51.95 -16.80
CA GLN A 426 -17.72 -53.32 -16.34
C GLN A 426 -18.17 -54.39 -17.34
N LYS A 427 -19.35 -54.21 -17.94
CA LYS A 427 -19.93 -55.16 -18.93
C LYS A 427 -19.32 -55.05 -20.30
N LYS A 428 -19.12 -53.84 -20.84
CA LYS A 428 -18.76 -53.60 -22.23
C LYS A 428 -17.30 -53.17 -22.46
N GLY A 429 -16.59 -52.74 -21.42
CA GLY A 429 -15.23 -52.21 -21.53
C GLY A 429 -14.17 -53.28 -21.85
N GLY A 430 -13.01 -52.85 -22.34
CA GLY A 430 -11.82 -53.68 -22.45
C GLY A 430 -11.30 -54.16 -21.06
N ALA A 431 -10.36 -55.09 -21.05
CA ALA A 431 -9.89 -55.73 -19.79
C ALA A 431 -9.43 -54.69 -18.73
N SER A 432 -8.66 -53.69 -19.15
CA SER A 432 -8.18 -52.60 -18.26
C SER A 432 -9.33 -51.73 -17.77
N VAL A 433 -10.28 -51.37 -18.63
CA VAL A 433 -11.46 -50.56 -18.27
C VAL A 433 -12.38 -51.33 -17.31
N ARG A 434 -12.63 -52.60 -17.57
CA ARG A 434 -13.42 -53.47 -16.63
C ARG A 434 -12.83 -53.52 -15.25
N GLN A 435 -11.51 -53.68 -15.15
CA GLN A 435 -10.82 -53.70 -13.84
C GLN A 435 -10.96 -52.37 -13.13
N ALA A 436 -10.77 -51.22 -13.85
CA ALA A 436 -10.93 -49.90 -13.25
C ALA A 436 -12.38 -49.65 -12.80
N CYS A 437 -13.39 -49.99 -13.59
CA CYS A 437 -14.80 -49.85 -13.20
C CYS A 437 -15.16 -50.73 -12.01
N THR A 438 -14.66 -51.97 -11.93
CA THR A 438 -14.90 -52.87 -10.78
C THR A 438 -14.29 -52.27 -9.50
N ALA A 439 -13.07 -51.78 -9.58
CA ALA A 439 -12.43 -51.14 -8.42
C ALA A 439 -13.19 -49.87 -7.95
N ALA A 440 -13.66 -49.05 -8.91
CA ALA A 440 -14.44 -47.86 -8.63
C ALA A 440 -15.82 -48.17 -8.00
N LEU A 441 -16.52 -49.21 -8.46
CA LEU A 441 -17.77 -49.70 -7.86
C LEU A 441 -17.56 -50.17 -6.42
N ALA A 442 -16.53 -50.94 -6.17
CA ALA A 442 -16.21 -51.38 -4.82
C ALA A 442 -15.88 -50.23 -3.87
N GLN A 443 -15.22 -49.17 -4.39
CA GLN A 443 -14.95 -47.99 -3.62
C GLN A 443 -16.23 -47.19 -3.30
N ALA A 444 -17.13 -47.03 -4.30
CA ALA A 444 -18.41 -46.36 -4.13
C ALA A 444 -19.30 -47.04 -3.08
N GLN A 445 -19.35 -48.37 -3.13
CA GLN A 445 -20.11 -49.17 -2.16
C GLN A 445 -19.57 -49.03 -0.71
N ARG A 446 -18.26 -49.06 -0.55
CA ARG A 446 -17.64 -48.78 0.76
C ARG A 446 -17.97 -47.38 1.29
N GLN A 447 -17.94 -46.36 0.45
CA GLN A 447 -18.32 -45.01 0.85
C GLN A 447 -19.80 -44.90 1.25
N GLN A 448 -20.71 -45.58 0.56
CA GLN A 448 -22.11 -45.61 0.92
C GLN A 448 -22.34 -46.29 2.25
N GLN A 449 -21.67 -47.43 2.51
CA GLN A 449 -21.72 -48.16 3.80
C GLN A 449 -21.21 -47.27 4.94
N LEU A 450 -20.09 -46.54 4.77
CA LEU A 450 -19.56 -45.61 5.77
C LEU A 450 -20.51 -44.46 6.06
N LYS A 451 -21.18 -43.92 5.06
CA LYS A 451 -22.17 -42.86 5.26
C LYS A 451 -23.43 -43.38 6.01
N GLN A 452 -23.87 -44.57 5.70
CA GLN A 452 -25.00 -45.20 6.40
C GLN A 452 -24.67 -45.57 7.85
N ALA A 453 -23.41 -45.87 8.15
CA ALA A 453 -22.96 -46.19 9.51
C ALA A 453 -22.72 -44.94 10.37
N ALA A 454 -22.59 -43.76 9.73
CA ALA A 454 -22.37 -42.48 10.40
C ALA A 454 -23.65 -41.64 10.57
N SER A 455 -24.76 -42.03 9.93
CA SER A 455 -26.10 -41.47 10.10
C SER A 455 -26.94 -42.24 11.07
#